data_b5f5e5fc2a949abeebb48563a9944ab3
#
_entry.id   b5f5e5fc2a949abeebb48563a9944ab3
#
_cell.length_a   1.000
_cell.length_b   1.000
_cell.length_c   1.000
_cell.angle_alpha   90.00
_cell.angle_beta   90.00
_cell.angle_gamma   90.00
#
_symmetry.space_group_name_H-M   'P 1'
#
loop_
_entity.id
_entity.type
_entity.pdbx_description
1 polymer ?
#
loop_
_entity_poly.entity_id
_entity_poly.type
_entity_poly.pdbx_seq_one_letter_code
_entity_poly.pdbx_strand_id
1 'polypeptide(L)'
;MALKPFADVPVVQWMEPTPDSQYHGTAVAWNGGRYIYWLRGYNSSLFRRYDVYGDTHQYLPAAPWAAQQGAMLALDPSRNRLWAIQGNGGTGFAYFDLSSLTWASVASLPAASSYGSWIVHTCSSLKSGANDDYIFYAPAYGSSSLYRYSISGNSFTALASAPAALGAGSVGVWVYNYDPDKILVIRGGGTTDIYLYSISGNSWSAFSYRPAAFGFSTGTHAVYDPDTNHVYICLSEGYRYIYRLNLATGEMEPFCRLPLPYYREARRLALVKVGDYKFLYVFRGYEYAPLAVWRIPVYF
;
A
#
# COMPACT_ATOMS: atom_id res chain seq x y z
N MET A 1 -28.63 18.65 1.16
CA MET A 1 -27.34 18.08 1.58
C MET A 1 -26.76 19.05 2.60
N ALA A 2 -26.81 18.74 3.88
CA ALA A 2 -26.30 19.62 4.93
C ALA A 2 -24.76 19.58 4.87
N LEU A 3 -24.13 20.74 4.77
CA LEU A 3 -22.69 20.88 4.90
C LEU A 3 -22.30 20.44 6.32
N LYS A 4 -21.41 19.43 6.45
CA LYS A 4 -20.82 19.10 7.75
C LYS A 4 -20.11 20.33 8.29
N PRO A 5 -20.24 20.65 9.59
CA PRO A 5 -19.52 21.77 10.18
C PRO A 5 -18.01 21.58 10.03
N PHE A 6 -17.29 22.67 9.83
CA PHE A 6 -15.83 22.71 9.60
C PHE A 6 -14.99 22.03 10.70
N ALA A 7 -15.57 21.75 11.86
CA ALA A 7 -14.91 21.08 12.98
C ALA A 7 -14.54 19.62 12.71
N ASP A 8 -15.14 18.98 11.70
CA ASP A 8 -14.93 17.54 11.39
C ASP A 8 -13.95 17.30 10.24
N VAL A 9 -13.29 18.34 9.71
CA VAL A 9 -12.30 18.19 8.64
C VAL A 9 -10.93 17.97 9.28
N PRO A 10 -10.26 16.82 9.03
CA PRO A 10 -8.94 16.56 9.59
C PRO A 10 -7.92 17.62 9.17
N VAL A 11 -7.22 18.18 10.16
CA VAL A 11 -6.15 19.16 9.90
C VAL A 11 -4.90 18.43 9.41
N VAL A 12 -4.44 18.80 8.23
CA VAL A 12 -3.20 18.25 7.66
C VAL A 12 -2.00 18.93 8.31
N GLN A 13 -1.16 18.14 8.95
CA GLN A 13 0.09 18.61 9.55
C GLN A 13 1.27 18.35 8.62
N TRP A 14 2.19 19.29 8.50
CA TRP A 14 3.45 19.13 7.78
C TRP A 14 4.48 18.51 8.72
N MET A 15 5.16 17.48 8.24
CA MET A 15 6.22 16.76 8.93
C MET A 15 7.54 17.01 8.20
N GLU A 16 8.66 16.57 8.79
CA GLU A 16 9.97 16.68 8.16
C GLU A 16 9.93 16.08 6.73
N PRO A 17 10.26 16.87 5.72
CA PRO A 17 10.23 16.40 4.34
C PRO A 17 11.26 15.30 4.12
N THR A 18 11.00 14.41 3.17
CA THR A 18 12.00 13.40 2.81
C THR A 18 13.25 14.07 2.26
N PRO A 19 14.46 13.68 2.72
CA PRO A 19 15.70 14.32 2.30
C PRO A 19 16.07 14.08 0.83
N ASP A 20 15.43 13.12 0.18
CA ASP A 20 15.58 12.84 -1.25
C ASP A 20 14.25 12.93 -1.96
N SER A 21 14.30 13.36 -3.23
CA SER A 21 13.13 13.31 -4.10
C SER A 21 12.54 11.91 -4.14
N GLN A 22 11.27 11.80 -3.86
CA GLN A 22 10.52 10.58 -4.08
C GLN A 22 10.00 10.59 -5.52
N TYR A 23 10.02 9.43 -6.14
CA TYR A 23 9.64 9.26 -7.54
C TYR A 23 8.63 8.13 -7.70
N HIS A 24 8.29 7.85 -8.94
CA HIS A 24 7.53 6.67 -9.31
C HIS A 24 8.10 5.41 -8.65
N GLY A 25 7.23 4.61 -8.06
CA GLY A 25 7.65 3.37 -7.41
C GLY A 25 8.20 3.54 -5.99
N THR A 26 8.05 4.72 -5.38
CA THR A 26 8.19 4.83 -3.92
C THR A 26 7.24 3.84 -3.26
N ALA A 27 7.75 3.08 -2.29
CA ALA A 27 6.96 2.14 -1.51
C ALA A 27 7.12 2.46 -0.03
N VAL A 28 6.06 2.32 0.76
CA VAL A 28 6.09 2.55 2.20
C VAL A 28 5.42 1.41 2.95
N ALA A 29 5.91 1.13 4.15
CA ALA A 29 5.26 0.24 5.11
C ALA A 29 5.56 0.71 6.53
N TRP A 30 4.56 0.69 7.40
CA TRP A 30 4.72 0.93 8.82
C TRP A 30 5.00 -0.39 9.54
N ASN A 31 5.94 -0.40 10.48
CA ASN A 31 6.35 -1.62 11.20
C ASN A 31 5.46 -1.97 12.41
N GLY A 32 4.35 -1.29 12.58
CA GLY A 32 3.49 -1.47 13.77
C GLY A 32 3.98 -0.74 15.02
N GLY A 33 5.13 -0.05 14.96
CA GLY A 33 5.76 0.67 16.07
C GLY A 33 6.24 2.05 15.68
N ARG A 34 7.52 2.32 15.96
CA ARG A 34 8.12 3.66 15.83
C ARG A 34 8.38 4.12 14.40
N TYR A 35 8.51 3.21 13.41
CA TYR A 35 9.09 3.56 12.12
C TYR A 35 8.20 3.26 10.94
N ILE A 36 8.16 4.22 9.99
CA ILE A 36 7.68 4.00 8.63
C ILE A 36 8.92 3.80 7.74
N TYR A 37 8.97 2.68 7.04
CA TYR A 37 10.03 2.34 6.11
C TYR A 37 9.64 2.72 4.69
N TRP A 38 10.60 3.18 3.89
CA TRP A 38 10.33 3.56 2.52
C TRP A 38 11.49 3.32 1.55
N LEU A 39 11.15 2.84 0.36
CA LEU A 39 12.02 2.76 -0.81
C LEU A 39 11.83 4.01 -1.65
N ARG A 40 12.91 4.57 -2.20
CA ARG A 40 12.87 5.81 -2.97
C ARG A 40 12.14 5.66 -4.30
N GLY A 41 12.23 4.52 -5.00
CA GLY A 41 11.75 4.38 -6.37
C GLY A 41 12.71 5.00 -7.40
N TYR A 42 12.26 5.10 -8.66
CA TYR A 42 12.98 5.71 -9.79
C TYR A 42 14.42 5.21 -9.96
N ASN A 43 14.55 3.89 -10.15
CA ASN A 43 15.83 3.24 -10.37
C ASN A 43 16.86 3.50 -9.25
N SER A 44 16.39 3.51 -8.02
CA SER A 44 17.22 3.73 -6.83
C SER A 44 17.10 2.59 -5.84
N SER A 45 18.21 2.17 -5.27
CA SER A 45 18.27 1.20 -4.17
C SER A 45 18.18 1.86 -2.79
N LEU A 46 18.00 3.18 -2.71
CA LEU A 46 17.92 3.89 -1.44
C LEU A 46 16.74 3.42 -0.62
N PHE A 47 17.04 3.03 0.59
CA PHE A 47 16.09 2.58 1.59
C PHE A 47 16.26 3.36 2.88
N ARG A 48 15.16 3.75 3.49
CA ARG A 48 15.16 4.61 4.67
C ARG A 48 14.05 4.21 5.63
N ARG A 49 14.15 4.73 6.86
CA ARG A 49 13.03 4.78 7.79
C ARG A 49 12.78 6.21 8.28
N TYR A 50 11.54 6.50 8.56
CA TYR A 50 11.07 7.72 9.18
C TYR A 50 10.61 7.42 10.60
N ASP A 51 11.10 8.19 11.57
CA ASP A 51 10.73 8.10 12.98
C ASP A 51 9.50 8.96 13.24
N VAL A 52 8.36 8.32 13.55
CA VAL A 52 7.09 9.02 13.76
C VAL A 52 7.03 9.84 15.05
N TYR A 53 7.93 9.59 16.01
CA TYR A 53 8.04 10.35 17.25
C TYR A 53 9.07 11.46 17.17
N GLY A 54 10.19 11.21 16.52
CA GLY A 54 11.30 12.15 16.40
C GLY A 54 11.20 13.07 15.19
N ASP A 55 10.26 12.83 14.27
CA ASP A 55 10.10 13.56 13.01
C ASP A 55 11.43 13.66 12.23
N THR A 56 12.10 12.52 12.05
CA THR A 56 13.43 12.45 11.42
C THR A 56 13.55 11.27 10.47
N HIS A 57 14.41 11.40 9.47
CA HIS A 57 14.75 10.35 8.52
C HIS A 57 16.11 9.73 8.80
N GLN A 58 16.21 8.40 8.60
CA GLN A 58 17.45 7.66 8.74
C GLN A 58 17.70 6.78 7.51
N TYR A 59 18.94 6.77 7.01
CA TYR A 59 19.41 5.84 5.99
C TYR A 59 19.54 4.43 6.55
N LEU A 60 19.20 3.47 5.72
CA LEU A 60 19.35 2.04 5.97
C LEU A 60 20.17 1.40 4.84
N PRO A 61 20.66 0.16 5.02
CA PRO A 61 21.31 -0.57 3.95
C PRO A 61 20.48 -0.58 2.67
N ALA A 62 21.13 -0.32 1.54
CA ALA A 62 20.46 -0.25 0.24
C ALA A 62 19.77 -1.57 -0.12
N ALA A 63 18.63 -1.49 -0.82
CA ALA A 63 17.97 -2.67 -1.34
C ALA A 63 18.86 -3.43 -2.35
N PRO A 64 18.71 -4.75 -2.51
CA PRO A 64 19.59 -5.56 -3.37
C PRO A 64 19.41 -5.25 -4.88
N TRP A 65 18.46 -4.42 -5.21
CA TRP A 65 18.12 -3.96 -6.56
C TRP A 65 17.59 -2.53 -6.53
N ALA A 66 17.58 -1.89 -7.68
CA ALA A 66 17.00 -0.57 -7.82
C ALA A 66 15.46 -0.67 -7.88
N ALA A 67 14.79 -0.01 -6.94
CA ALA A 67 13.32 0.05 -6.89
C ALA A 67 12.80 0.94 -8.02
N GLN A 68 11.72 0.50 -8.65
CA GLN A 68 11.11 1.17 -9.79
C GLN A 68 9.58 1.23 -9.64
N GLN A 69 8.88 1.70 -10.67
CA GLN A 69 7.42 1.80 -10.72
C GLN A 69 6.76 0.44 -10.41
N GLY A 70 5.82 0.42 -9.48
CA GLY A 70 5.22 -0.82 -8.98
C GLY A 70 6.03 -1.52 -7.89
N ALA A 71 7.13 -0.92 -7.40
CA ALA A 71 7.76 -1.40 -6.18
C ALA A 71 6.78 -1.27 -5.00
N MET A 72 6.79 -2.28 -4.13
CA MET A 72 5.91 -2.33 -2.95
C MET A 72 6.67 -2.89 -1.75
N LEU A 73 6.19 -2.52 -0.57
CA LEU A 73 6.58 -3.09 0.72
C LEU A 73 5.36 -3.70 1.40
N ALA A 74 5.55 -4.83 2.07
CA ALA A 74 4.55 -5.44 2.95
C ALA A 74 5.19 -5.87 4.26
N LEU A 75 4.54 -5.56 5.39
CA LEU A 75 5.00 -5.96 6.72
C LEU A 75 4.67 -7.44 6.98
N ASP A 76 5.64 -8.15 7.53
CA ASP A 76 5.50 -9.46 8.16
C ASP A 76 5.83 -9.30 9.66
N PRO A 77 4.84 -8.99 10.48
CA PRO A 77 5.08 -8.75 11.91
C PRO A 77 5.45 -10.04 12.66
N SER A 78 5.02 -11.21 12.18
CA SER A 78 5.34 -12.49 12.82
C SER A 78 6.83 -12.83 12.75
N ARG A 79 7.52 -12.40 11.68
CA ARG A 79 8.95 -12.63 11.47
C ARG A 79 9.80 -11.38 11.64
N ASN A 80 9.18 -10.24 12.01
CA ASN A 80 9.82 -8.93 12.08
C ASN A 80 10.57 -8.56 10.78
N ARG A 81 9.85 -8.65 9.63
CA ARG A 81 10.39 -8.45 8.28
C ARG A 81 9.53 -7.50 7.45
N LEU A 82 10.18 -6.88 6.47
CA LEU A 82 9.50 -6.17 5.37
C LEU A 82 9.82 -6.89 4.06
N TRP A 83 8.79 -7.39 3.42
CA TRP A 83 8.88 -7.96 2.07
C TRP A 83 8.84 -6.86 1.03
N ALA A 84 9.62 -7.01 -0.05
CA ALA A 84 9.76 -5.99 -1.08
C ALA A 84 9.81 -6.59 -2.49
N ILE A 85 9.18 -5.90 -3.45
CA ILE A 85 9.27 -6.19 -4.89
C ILE A 85 9.87 -5.02 -5.63
N GLN A 86 10.59 -5.32 -6.73
CA GLN A 86 11.42 -4.38 -7.47
C GLN A 86 10.63 -3.36 -8.30
N GLY A 87 9.58 -3.78 -9.01
CA GLY A 87 8.84 -2.95 -9.99
C GLY A 87 9.43 -2.96 -11.41
N ASN A 88 8.71 -2.37 -12.35
CA ASN A 88 9.03 -2.03 -13.74
C ASN A 88 9.82 -3.09 -14.53
N GLY A 89 9.22 -4.25 -14.74
CA GLY A 89 9.84 -5.35 -15.51
C GLY A 89 10.83 -6.19 -14.70
N GLY A 90 11.11 -5.82 -13.46
CA GLY A 90 11.97 -6.59 -12.58
C GLY A 90 11.25 -7.77 -11.91
N THR A 91 12.02 -8.82 -11.63
CA THR A 91 11.58 -10.01 -10.87
C THR A 91 12.19 -10.08 -9.48
N GLY A 92 12.85 -9.00 -9.04
CA GLY A 92 13.48 -8.92 -7.72
C GLY A 92 12.44 -9.02 -6.60
N PHE A 93 12.67 -9.99 -5.69
CA PHE A 93 11.90 -10.22 -4.50
C PHE A 93 12.85 -10.49 -3.34
N ALA A 94 12.67 -9.78 -2.24
CA ALA A 94 13.55 -9.83 -1.10
C ALA A 94 12.78 -9.46 0.18
N TYR A 95 13.39 -9.74 1.33
CA TYR A 95 12.94 -9.17 2.59
C TYR A 95 14.06 -8.41 3.29
N PHE A 96 13.66 -7.41 4.07
CA PHE A 96 14.51 -6.70 5.01
C PHE A 96 14.20 -7.19 6.42
N ASP A 97 15.20 -7.72 7.12
CA ASP A 97 15.06 -8.14 8.50
C ASP A 97 15.21 -6.91 9.42
N LEU A 98 14.16 -6.63 10.20
CA LEU A 98 14.09 -5.44 11.05
C LEU A 98 14.95 -5.54 12.31
N SER A 99 15.40 -6.75 12.67
CA SER A 99 16.27 -6.97 13.83
C SER A 99 17.74 -6.79 13.46
N SER A 100 18.19 -7.42 12.38
CA SER A 100 19.57 -7.35 11.90
C SER A 100 19.85 -6.14 11.01
N LEU A 101 18.81 -5.49 10.50
CA LEU A 101 18.87 -4.41 9.52
C LEU A 101 19.59 -4.82 8.22
N THR A 102 19.31 -6.02 7.73
CA THR A 102 19.93 -6.58 6.53
C THR A 102 18.90 -7.06 5.52
N TRP A 103 19.25 -7.04 4.24
CA TRP A 103 18.47 -7.61 3.15
C TRP A 103 18.84 -9.07 2.90
N ALA A 104 17.83 -9.87 2.53
CA ALA A 104 18.00 -11.22 2.03
C ALA A 104 17.14 -11.43 0.78
N SER A 105 17.73 -11.91 -0.29
CA SER A 105 17.03 -12.30 -1.51
C SER A 105 16.44 -13.70 -1.36
N VAL A 106 15.31 -13.93 -2.03
CA VAL A 106 14.58 -15.20 -2.07
C VAL A 106 14.26 -15.59 -3.52
N ALA A 107 13.42 -16.56 -3.75
CA ALA A 107 12.98 -16.95 -5.11
C ALA A 107 12.44 -15.71 -5.86
N SER A 108 12.89 -15.54 -7.10
CA SER A 108 12.41 -14.45 -7.96
C SER A 108 10.90 -14.51 -8.21
N LEU A 109 10.28 -13.37 -8.44
CA LEU A 109 8.87 -13.30 -8.83
C LEU A 109 8.61 -14.15 -10.10
N PRO A 110 7.48 -14.85 -10.19
CA PRO A 110 7.15 -15.72 -11.34
C PRO A 110 6.76 -14.92 -12.58
N ALA A 111 6.44 -13.65 -12.41
CA ALA A 111 6.18 -12.70 -13.47
C ALA A 111 6.76 -11.35 -13.09
N ALA A 112 7.21 -10.58 -14.08
CA ALA A 112 7.79 -9.27 -13.85
C ALA A 112 6.78 -8.32 -13.20
N SER A 113 7.21 -7.62 -12.15
CA SER A 113 6.41 -6.58 -11.49
C SER A 113 6.38 -5.31 -12.35
N SER A 114 5.25 -4.60 -12.36
CA SER A 114 5.05 -3.40 -13.16
C SER A 114 4.14 -2.39 -12.45
N TYR A 115 3.68 -1.38 -13.16
CA TYR A 115 2.75 -0.36 -12.65
C TYR A 115 1.51 -0.98 -12.01
N GLY A 116 1.28 -0.71 -10.72
CA GLY A 116 0.14 -1.28 -9.99
C GLY A 116 0.36 -2.71 -9.50
N SER A 117 1.58 -3.26 -9.56
CA SER A 117 1.92 -4.49 -8.84
C SER A 117 1.74 -4.30 -7.35
N TRP A 118 1.32 -5.35 -6.67
CA TRP A 118 1.16 -5.32 -5.23
C TRP A 118 1.52 -6.66 -4.58
N ILE A 119 1.88 -6.57 -3.31
CA ILE A 119 2.07 -7.71 -2.42
C ILE A 119 1.26 -7.51 -1.14
N VAL A 120 0.70 -8.59 -0.62
CA VAL A 120 -0.06 -8.64 0.63
C VAL A 120 0.40 -9.84 1.44
N HIS A 121 0.80 -9.62 2.67
CA HIS A 121 1.07 -10.67 3.64
C HIS A 121 -0.14 -10.87 4.54
N THR A 122 -0.53 -12.12 4.77
CA THR A 122 -1.52 -12.50 5.79
C THR A 122 -0.80 -12.93 7.06
N CYS A 123 -1.34 -12.62 8.23
CA CYS A 123 -0.56 -12.74 9.45
C CYS A 123 -1.42 -13.08 10.68
N SER A 124 -1.05 -14.11 11.44
CA SER A 124 -1.75 -14.54 12.64
C SER A 124 -1.61 -13.54 13.80
N SER A 125 -0.56 -12.72 13.82
CA SER A 125 -0.40 -11.66 14.83
C SER A 125 -1.37 -10.48 14.62
N LEU A 126 -1.92 -10.30 13.42
CA LEU A 126 -2.97 -9.33 13.12
C LEU A 126 -4.37 -9.94 13.22
N LYS A 127 -4.51 -11.22 12.87
CA LYS A 127 -5.78 -11.94 12.91
C LYS A 127 -5.55 -13.40 13.26
N SER A 128 -6.04 -13.83 14.41
CA SER A 128 -5.94 -15.21 14.86
C SER A 128 -6.50 -16.18 13.82
N GLY A 129 -5.75 -17.25 13.55
CA GLY A 129 -6.09 -18.26 12.55
C GLY A 129 -5.65 -17.93 11.11
N ALA A 130 -5.13 -16.74 10.85
CA ALA A 130 -4.53 -16.46 9.55
C ALA A 130 -3.22 -17.22 9.35
N ASN A 131 -2.89 -17.51 8.08
CA ASN A 131 -1.68 -18.24 7.74
C ASN A 131 -0.51 -17.28 7.56
N ASP A 132 0.51 -17.41 8.39
CA ASP A 132 1.73 -16.60 8.35
C ASP A 132 2.70 -16.96 7.21
N ASP A 133 2.49 -18.07 6.51
CA ASP A 133 3.41 -18.58 5.50
C ASP A 133 3.18 -17.97 4.11
N TYR A 134 2.15 -17.14 3.94
CA TYR A 134 1.73 -16.74 2.61
C TYR A 134 1.85 -15.24 2.34
N ILE A 135 2.45 -14.94 1.17
CA ILE A 135 2.42 -13.61 0.54
C ILE A 135 1.71 -13.73 -0.79
N PHE A 136 0.72 -12.89 -1.02
CA PHE A 136 0.00 -12.80 -2.28
C PHE A 136 0.65 -11.74 -3.16
N TYR A 137 0.82 -12.05 -4.44
CA TYR A 137 1.48 -11.19 -5.41
C TYR A 137 0.67 -11.10 -6.70
N ALA A 138 0.43 -9.88 -7.19
CA ALA A 138 -0.12 -9.62 -8.51
C ALA A 138 0.85 -8.74 -9.33
N PRO A 139 1.22 -9.15 -10.55
CA PRO A 139 2.11 -8.36 -11.42
C PRO A 139 1.43 -7.13 -12.02
N ALA A 140 0.09 -7.07 -12.05
CA ALA A 140 -0.74 -6.00 -12.61
C ALA A 140 -0.37 -5.58 -14.06
N TYR A 141 -0.68 -4.37 -14.47
CA TYR A 141 -0.40 -3.76 -15.77
C TYR A 141 -0.76 -4.66 -16.98
N GLY A 142 -2.05 -4.96 -17.09
CA GLY A 142 -2.60 -5.79 -18.15
C GLY A 142 -2.62 -7.28 -17.84
N SER A 143 -2.13 -7.71 -16.68
CA SER A 143 -2.20 -9.08 -16.23
C SER A 143 -3.39 -9.31 -15.30
N SER A 144 -4.06 -10.44 -15.41
CA SER A 144 -5.03 -10.94 -14.44
C SER A 144 -4.44 -11.95 -13.45
N SER A 145 -3.15 -12.25 -13.55
CA SER A 145 -2.50 -13.29 -12.74
C SER A 145 -2.44 -12.91 -11.27
N LEU A 146 -2.64 -13.90 -10.42
CA LEU A 146 -2.41 -13.84 -8.98
C LEU A 146 -1.55 -15.03 -8.58
N TYR A 147 -0.60 -14.79 -7.71
CA TYR A 147 0.31 -15.80 -7.18
C TYR A 147 0.33 -15.78 -5.66
N ARG A 148 0.63 -16.92 -5.08
CA ARG A 148 0.91 -17.07 -3.66
C ARG A 148 2.32 -17.58 -3.47
N TYR A 149 3.12 -16.88 -2.70
CA TYR A 149 4.44 -17.31 -2.26
C TYR A 149 4.34 -18.01 -0.92
N SER A 150 4.91 -19.22 -0.81
CA SER A 150 5.14 -19.89 0.46
C SER A 150 6.51 -19.50 0.98
N ILE A 151 6.54 -18.90 2.17
CA ILE A 151 7.77 -18.44 2.81
C ILE A 151 8.64 -19.64 3.20
N SER A 152 8.04 -20.67 3.79
CA SER A 152 8.72 -21.90 4.18
C SER A 152 9.21 -22.71 2.98
N GLY A 153 8.42 -22.73 1.90
CA GLY A 153 8.75 -23.46 0.68
C GLY A 153 9.62 -22.70 -0.30
N ASN A 154 9.85 -21.39 -0.07
CA ASN A 154 10.56 -20.47 -0.97
C ASN A 154 10.12 -20.63 -2.44
N SER A 155 8.81 -20.69 -2.67
CA SER A 155 8.25 -20.98 -3.99
C SER A 155 6.91 -20.31 -4.23
N PHE A 156 6.59 -20.08 -5.51
CA PHE A 156 5.33 -19.48 -5.92
C PHE A 156 4.37 -20.54 -6.48
N THR A 157 3.08 -20.35 -6.20
CA THR A 157 1.97 -21.10 -6.79
C THR A 157 1.03 -20.13 -7.49
N ALA A 158 0.63 -20.42 -8.73
CA ALA A 158 -0.41 -19.66 -9.42
C ALA A 158 -1.77 -19.92 -8.79
N LEU A 159 -2.58 -18.86 -8.68
CA LEU A 159 -3.92 -18.88 -8.15
C LEU A 159 -4.95 -18.53 -9.23
N ALA A 160 -6.24 -18.55 -8.89
CA ALA A 160 -7.30 -18.12 -9.79
C ALA A 160 -7.04 -16.69 -10.28
N SER A 161 -7.11 -16.50 -11.60
CA SER A 161 -6.93 -15.19 -12.22
C SER A 161 -8.06 -14.24 -11.85
N ALA A 162 -7.72 -12.95 -11.73
CA ALA A 162 -8.72 -11.90 -11.53
C ALA A 162 -9.75 -11.87 -12.67
N PRO A 163 -11.00 -11.42 -12.41
CA PRO A 163 -12.07 -11.41 -13.42
C PRO A 163 -11.76 -10.56 -14.65
N ALA A 164 -10.86 -9.60 -14.50
CA ALA A 164 -10.35 -8.77 -15.59
C ALA A 164 -8.89 -8.39 -15.32
N ALA A 165 -8.18 -7.97 -16.36
CA ALA A 165 -6.81 -7.51 -16.25
C ALA A 165 -6.69 -6.37 -15.24
N LEU A 166 -5.74 -6.49 -14.33
CA LEU A 166 -5.37 -5.46 -13.36
C LEU A 166 -4.55 -4.39 -14.07
N GLY A 167 -4.86 -3.14 -13.82
CA GLY A 167 -4.23 -2.01 -14.51
C GLY A 167 -3.23 -1.25 -13.66
N ALA A 168 -2.67 -0.20 -14.21
CA ALA A 168 -1.86 0.77 -13.46
C ALA A 168 -2.68 1.35 -12.30
N GLY A 169 -2.08 1.42 -11.10
CA GLY A 169 -2.79 1.82 -9.88
C GLY A 169 -3.67 0.73 -9.29
N SER A 170 -3.51 -0.54 -9.70
CA SER A 170 -4.07 -1.65 -8.94
C SER A 170 -3.42 -1.71 -7.55
N VAL A 171 -4.20 -2.10 -6.56
CA VAL A 171 -3.72 -2.30 -5.19
C VAL A 171 -4.53 -3.37 -4.48
N GLY A 172 -3.83 -4.25 -3.77
CA GLY A 172 -4.43 -5.25 -2.89
C GLY A 172 -4.28 -4.86 -1.43
N VAL A 173 -5.31 -5.10 -0.63
CA VAL A 173 -5.33 -4.83 0.81
C VAL A 173 -6.02 -5.99 1.55
N TRP A 174 -5.35 -6.57 2.53
CA TRP A 174 -5.98 -7.59 3.37
C TRP A 174 -6.91 -6.96 4.40
N VAL A 175 -8.19 -7.29 4.31
CA VAL A 175 -9.27 -6.66 5.10
C VAL A 175 -9.68 -7.53 6.30
N TYR A 176 -8.73 -7.93 7.09
CA TYR A 176 -8.76 -9.02 8.07
C TYR A 176 -9.79 -8.89 9.20
N ASN A 177 -10.22 -7.71 9.58
CA ASN A 177 -11.30 -7.54 10.56
C ASN A 177 -12.68 -7.45 9.92
N TYR A 178 -12.76 -7.06 8.65
CA TYR A 178 -13.98 -7.14 7.87
C TYR A 178 -14.30 -8.60 7.51
N ASP A 179 -13.35 -9.27 6.85
CA ASP A 179 -13.39 -10.70 6.55
C ASP A 179 -11.95 -11.23 6.39
N PRO A 180 -11.46 -12.09 7.32
CA PRO A 180 -10.07 -12.56 7.29
C PRO A 180 -9.73 -13.42 6.07
N ASP A 181 -10.74 -13.96 5.38
CA ASP A 181 -10.59 -14.72 4.14
C ASP A 181 -10.48 -13.82 2.89
N LYS A 182 -10.51 -12.49 3.03
CA LYS A 182 -10.61 -11.59 1.88
C LYS A 182 -9.42 -10.66 1.72
N ILE A 183 -8.95 -10.57 0.48
CA ILE A 183 -8.11 -9.48 0.00
C ILE A 183 -9.01 -8.60 -0.89
N LEU A 184 -9.17 -7.34 -0.52
CA LEU A 184 -9.82 -6.33 -1.35
C LEU A 184 -8.82 -5.87 -2.41
N VAL A 185 -9.24 -5.89 -3.68
CA VAL A 185 -8.39 -5.52 -4.81
C VAL A 185 -9.06 -4.43 -5.63
N ILE A 186 -8.45 -3.26 -5.66
CA ILE A 186 -8.78 -2.18 -6.56
C ILE A 186 -8.15 -2.52 -7.92
N ARG A 187 -8.94 -2.56 -8.98
CA ARG A 187 -8.49 -3.00 -10.32
C ARG A 187 -7.50 -2.05 -10.96
N GLY A 188 -7.62 -0.73 -10.76
CA GLY A 188 -6.80 0.25 -11.47
C GLY A 188 -7.19 0.42 -12.95
N GLY A 189 -6.27 0.92 -13.77
CA GLY A 189 -6.45 1.07 -15.22
C GLY A 189 -7.52 2.06 -15.63
N GLY A 190 -7.87 3.05 -14.80
CA GLY A 190 -8.93 4.03 -15.04
C GLY A 190 -10.34 3.52 -14.76
N THR A 191 -10.49 2.31 -14.19
CA THR A 191 -11.79 1.70 -13.89
C THR A 191 -12.25 2.03 -12.48
N THR A 192 -13.52 1.76 -12.19
CA THR A 192 -14.10 1.86 -10.84
C THR A 192 -14.23 0.50 -10.16
N ASP A 193 -13.71 -0.57 -10.76
CA ASP A 193 -13.94 -1.93 -10.26
C ASP A 193 -13.13 -2.20 -9.00
N ILE A 194 -13.79 -2.79 -8.02
CA ILE A 194 -13.19 -3.38 -6.82
C ILE A 194 -13.63 -4.83 -6.72
N TYR A 195 -12.69 -5.71 -6.44
CA TYR A 195 -12.93 -7.14 -6.26
C TYR A 195 -12.58 -7.58 -4.85
N LEU A 196 -13.16 -8.70 -4.42
CA LEU A 196 -12.75 -9.46 -3.26
C LEU A 196 -12.20 -10.81 -3.73
N TYR A 197 -10.99 -11.11 -3.35
CA TYR A 197 -10.39 -12.44 -3.54
C TYR A 197 -10.58 -13.25 -2.26
N SER A 198 -11.21 -14.43 -2.36
CA SER A 198 -11.31 -15.40 -1.28
C SER A 198 -10.06 -16.25 -1.24
N ILE A 199 -9.35 -16.20 -0.11
CA ILE A 199 -8.08 -16.91 0.10
C ILE A 199 -8.34 -18.42 0.15
N SER A 200 -9.30 -18.86 0.94
CA SER A 200 -9.63 -20.29 1.12
C SER A 200 -10.32 -20.87 -0.13
N GLY A 201 -11.21 -20.08 -0.75
CA GLY A 201 -11.96 -20.49 -1.92
C GLY A 201 -11.19 -20.37 -3.24
N ASN A 202 -10.03 -19.72 -3.25
CA ASN A 202 -9.26 -19.40 -4.46
C ASN A 202 -10.17 -18.86 -5.57
N SER A 203 -11.00 -17.87 -5.25
CA SER A 203 -12.04 -17.35 -6.15
C SER A 203 -12.26 -15.86 -5.97
N TRP A 204 -12.86 -15.24 -6.97
CA TRP A 204 -13.10 -13.81 -7.02
C TRP A 204 -14.59 -13.49 -7.00
N SER A 205 -14.94 -12.36 -6.39
CA SER A 205 -16.26 -11.74 -6.48
C SER A 205 -16.14 -10.22 -6.64
N ALA A 206 -17.12 -9.59 -7.24
CA ALA A 206 -17.19 -8.13 -7.28
C ALA A 206 -17.53 -7.61 -5.87
N PHE A 207 -16.88 -6.50 -5.48
CA PHE A 207 -17.29 -5.75 -4.29
C PHE A 207 -18.30 -4.68 -4.69
N SER A 208 -19.50 -4.77 -4.11
CA SER A 208 -20.55 -3.79 -4.36
C SER A 208 -20.33 -2.53 -3.54
N TYR A 209 -20.15 -1.40 -4.19
CA TYR A 209 -19.98 -0.10 -3.53
C TYR A 209 -20.55 1.02 -4.41
N ARG A 210 -20.69 2.22 -3.86
CA ARG A 210 -21.05 3.42 -4.62
C ARG A 210 -19.77 4.07 -5.15
N PRO A 211 -19.49 3.95 -6.46
CA PRO A 211 -18.28 4.51 -7.02
C PRO A 211 -18.31 6.03 -6.94
N ALA A 212 -17.17 6.62 -6.68
CA ALA A 212 -16.96 8.03 -6.94
C ALA A 212 -16.98 8.30 -8.47
N ALA A 213 -17.16 9.55 -8.87
CA ALA A 213 -17.26 9.94 -10.28
C ALA A 213 -15.95 9.82 -11.09
N PHE A 214 -14.99 9.04 -10.63
CA PHE A 214 -13.67 8.90 -11.24
C PHE A 214 -13.12 7.47 -11.07
N GLY A 215 -12.33 7.03 -12.04
CA GLY A 215 -11.68 5.72 -12.01
C GLY A 215 -10.37 5.71 -11.22
N PHE A 216 -9.99 4.53 -10.75
CA PHE A 216 -8.69 4.26 -10.15
C PHE A 216 -7.64 4.12 -11.23
N SER A 217 -6.54 4.85 -11.15
CA SER A 217 -5.48 4.85 -12.14
C SER A 217 -4.10 4.94 -11.49
N THR A 218 -3.07 5.12 -12.29
CA THR A 218 -1.69 5.29 -11.85
C THR A 218 -1.58 6.21 -10.63
N GLY A 219 -0.88 5.74 -9.60
CA GLY A 219 -0.72 6.47 -8.33
C GLY A 219 -1.81 6.21 -7.28
N THR A 220 -2.84 5.42 -7.58
CA THR A 220 -3.77 4.94 -6.56
C THR A 220 -3.01 4.10 -5.53
N HIS A 221 -3.27 4.35 -4.27
CA HIS A 221 -2.76 3.57 -3.15
C HIS A 221 -3.83 3.47 -2.06
N ALA A 222 -3.83 2.39 -1.30
CA ALA A 222 -4.82 2.16 -0.27
C ALA A 222 -4.19 1.55 0.98
N VAL A 223 -4.78 1.86 2.14
CA VAL A 223 -4.47 1.22 3.42
C VAL A 223 -5.76 0.92 4.17
N TYR A 224 -5.76 -0.19 4.89
CA TYR A 224 -6.91 -0.65 5.66
C TYR A 224 -6.82 -0.22 7.12
N ASP A 225 -7.93 0.27 7.66
CA ASP A 225 -8.12 0.52 9.08
C ASP A 225 -8.98 -0.59 9.70
N PRO A 226 -8.35 -1.49 10.47
CA PRO A 226 -9.05 -2.64 11.05
C PRO A 226 -10.02 -2.26 12.18
N ASP A 227 -9.84 -1.11 12.84
CA ASP A 227 -10.69 -0.72 13.98
C ASP A 227 -12.05 -0.19 13.50
N THR A 228 -12.09 0.41 12.31
CA THR A 228 -13.31 1.01 11.75
C THR A 228 -13.83 0.32 10.50
N ASN A 229 -13.12 -0.71 10.00
CA ASN A 229 -13.41 -1.39 8.74
C ASN A 229 -13.50 -0.43 7.55
N HIS A 230 -12.62 0.57 7.52
CA HIS A 230 -12.48 1.47 6.39
C HIS A 230 -11.20 1.23 5.60
N VAL A 231 -11.26 1.51 4.30
CA VAL A 231 -10.08 1.58 3.44
C VAL A 231 -9.89 3.04 3.04
N TYR A 232 -8.73 3.61 3.39
CA TYR A 232 -8.33 4.95 2.94
C TYR A 232 -7.64 4.82 1.59
N ILE A 233 -8.10 5.59 0.63
CA ILE A 233 -7.67 5.50 -0.77
C ILE A 233 -7.22 6.87 -1.23
N CYS A 234 -5.96 7.02 -1.61
CA CYS A 234 -5.56 8.15 -2.44
C CYS A 234 -5.79 7.78 -3.90
N LEU A 235 -6.43 8.68 -4.61
CA LEU A 235 -6.67 8.52 -6.03
C LEU A 235 -5.44 8.93 -6.83
N SER A 236 -5.51 8.62 -8.10
CA SER A 236 -4.52 8.91 -9.11
C SER A 236 -4.24 10.40 -9.33
N GLU A 237 -3.44 10.68 -10.32
CA GLU A 237 -2.98 11.99 -10.79
C GLU A 237 -4.11 13.04 -10.89
N GLY A 238 -3.83 14.24 -10.40
CA GLY A 238 -4.76 15.38 -10.46
C GLY A 238 -5.73 15.53 -9.27
N TYR A 239 -5.95 14.49 -8.51
CA TYR A 239 -6.89 14.55 -7.38
C TYR A 239 -6.23 15.02 -6.08
N ARG A 240 -6.91 15.85 -5.32
CA ARG A 240 -6.42 16.35 -4.02
C ARG A 240 -7.04 15.65 -2.83
N TYR A 241 -7.94 14.69 -3.04
CA TYR A 241 -8.67 14.08 -1.95
C TYR A 241 -8.13 12.69 -1.65
N ILE A 242 -8.10 12.39 -0.35
CA ILE A 242 -8.09 11.02 0.16
C ILE A 242 -9.55 10.66 0.40
N TYR A 243 -9.95 9.49 -0.07
CA TYR A 243 -11.27 8.93 0.13
C TYR A 243 -11.25 7.88 1.22
N ARG A 244 -12.40 7.68 1.83
CA ARG A 244 -12.65 6.63 2.80
C ARG A 244 -13.77 5.74 2.27
N LEU A 245 -13.50 4.45 2.13
CA LEU A 245 -14.47 3.42 1.76
C LEU A 245 -14.86 2.64 2.99
N ASN A 246 -16.14 2.70 3.37
CA ASN A 246 -16.71 1.87 4.42
C ASN A 246 -17.03 0.48 3.84
N LEU A 247 -16.40 -0.56 4.36
CA LEU A 247 -16.59 -1.91 3.84
C LEU A 247 -17.95 -2.52 4.18
N ALA A 248 -18.58 -2.09 5.28
CA ALA A 248 -19.89 -2.60 5.69
C ALA A 248 -21.05 -2.03 4.84
N THR A 249 -20.94 -0.75 4.45
CA THR A 249 -22.01 -0.07 3.70
C THR A 249 -21.72 0.06 2.22
N GLY A 250 -20.47 -0.11 1.80
CA GLY A 250 -20.02 0.19 0.44
C GLY A 250 -20.03 1.68 0.12
N GLU A 251 -20.14 2.57 1.11
CA GLU A 251 -20.10 4.02 0.89
C GLU A 251 -18.68 4.52 0.76
N MET A 252 -18.38 5.27 -0.28
CA MET A 252 -17.11 5.93 -0.51
C MET A 252 -17.29 7.43 -0.48
N GLU A 253 -16.62 8.09 0.47
CA GLU A 253 -16.74 9.53 0.70
C GLU A 253 -15.36 10.22 0.74
N PRO A 254 -15.27 11.53 0.43
CA PRO A 254 -14.07 12.31 0.68
C PRO A 254 -13.74 12.35 2.18
N PHE A 255 -12.51 11.96 2.55
CA PHE A 255 -12.04 12.00 3.92
C PHE A 255 -11.31 13.30 4.23
N CYS A 256 -10.31 13.65 3.43
CA CYS A 256 -9.62 14.92 3.59
C CYS A 256 -9.12 15.46 2.25
N ARG A 257 -8.91 16.80 2.20
CA ARG A 257 -8.29 17.48 1.06
C ARG A 257 -6.84 17.81 1.38
N LEU A 258 -5.94 17.39 0.53
CA LEU A 258 -4.51 17.66 0.67
C LEU A 258 -4.13 19.07 0.21
N PRO A 259 -3.11 19.70 0.85
CA PRO A 259 -2.74 21.08 0.59
C PRO A 259 -2.30 21.36 -0.85
N LEU A 260 -1.58 20.40 -1.45
CA LEU A 260 -0.99 20.57 -2.77
C LEU A 260 -1.57 19.59 -3.78
N PRO A 261 -1.72 19.98 -5.06
CA PRO A 261 -2.14 19.07 -6.12
C PRO A 261 -1.04 18.07 -6.44
N TYR A 262 -1.41 17.13 -7.25
CA TYR A 262 -0.57 16.01 -7.65
C TYR A 262 -0.12 16.09 -9.06
N TYR A 263 1.07 15.60 -9.28
CA TYR A 263 1.53 15.18 -10.59
C TYR A 263 2.16 13.79 -10.43
N ARG A 264 1.63 12.79 -11.17
CA ARG A 264 2.14 11.41 -11.29
C ARG A 264 2.42 10.63 -9.99
N GLU A 265 2.29 9.40 -10.02
CA GLU A 265 2.56 8.14 -9.29
C GLU A 265 3.23 8.12 -7.89
N ALA A 266 3.41 9.19 -7.18
CA ALA A 266 4.29 9.24 -6.01
C ALA A 266 3.59 9.46 -4.65
N ARG A 267 2.37 8.94 -4.46
CA ARG A 267 1.76 8.92 -3.11
C ARG A 267 1.81 7.53 -2.54
N ARG A 268 2.18 7.51 -1.28
CA ARG A 268 2.01 6.31 -0.47
C ARG A 268 1.40 6.70 0.85
N LEU A 269 0.51 5.84 1.31
CA LEU A 269 -0.18 5.98 2.58
C LEU A 269 0.39 4.98 3.56
N ALA A 270 0.52 5.41 4.82
CA ALA A 270 0.73 4.51 5.94
C ALA A 270 -0.25 4.90 7.06
N LEU A 271 -1.03 3.95 7.52
CA LEU A 271 -1.87 4.14 8.70
C LEU A 271 -1.06 3.76 9.94
N VAL A 272 -0.85 4.73 10.83
CA VAL A 272 0.03 4.61 11.98
C VAL A 272 -0.77 4.84 13.26
N LYS A 273 -0.58 3.98 14.25
CA LYS A 273 -1.14 4.14 15.58
C LYS A 273 -0.05 4.59 16.55
N VAL A 274 -0.28 5.71 17.23
CA VAL A 274 0.63 6.29 18.24
C VAL A 274 -0.16 6.44 19.53
N GLY A 275 0.02 5.54 20.49
CA GLY A 275 -0.83 5.43 21.66
C GLY A 275 -2.29 5.18 21.25
N ASP A 276 -3.20 6.04 21.73
CA ASP A 276 -4.64 5.97 21.41
C ASP A 276 -5.00 6.71 20.13
N TYR A 277 -4.04 7.38 19.49
CA TYR A 277 -4.28 8.17 18.30
C TYR A 277 -3.91 7.41 17.03
N LYS A 278 -4.68 7.62 15.97
CA LYS A 278 -4.36 7.16 14.63
C LYS A 278 -4.08 8.31 13.71
N PHE A 279 -3.12 8.09 12.85
CA PHE A 279 -2.72 9.06 11.82
C PHE A 279 -2.55 8.38 10.48
N LEU A 280 -3.02 9.03 9.45
CA LEU A 280 -2.69 8.70 8.08
C LEU A 280 -1.48 9.53 7.65
N TYR A 281 -0.35 8.88 7.44
CA TYR A 281 0.84 9.51 6.87
C TYR A 281 0.78 9.42 5.36
N VAL A 282 1.05 10.53 4.71
CA VAL A 282 1.09 10.66 3.26
C VAL A 282 2.48 11.07 2.83
N PHE A 283 3.19 10.18 2.18
CA PHE A 283 4.47 10.48 1.55
C PHE A 283 4.21 10.99 0.15
N ARG A 284 4.56 12.26 -0.09
CA ARG A 284 4.42 12.91 -1.39
C ARG A 284 5.79 13.01 -2.03
N GLY A 285 5.90 12.53 -3.25
CA GLY A 285 7.08 12.74 -4.04
C GLY A 285 6.74 13.13 -5.48
N TYR A 286 7.59 13.93 -6.08
CA TYR A 286 7.70 14.15 -7.52
C TYR A 286 8.95 14.97 -7.82
N GLU A 287 9.48 14.82 -9.06
CA GLU A 287 10.76 15.34 -9.53
C GLU A 287 10.95 16.86 -9.36
N TYR A 288 9.86 17.64 -9.45
CA TYR A 288 9.90 19.11 -9.45
C TYR A 288 9.04 19.76 -8.35
N ALA A 289 8.56 18.99 -7.38
CA ALA A 289 7.69 19.53 -6.34
C ALA A 289 8.35 19.41 -4.96
N PRO A 290 8.02 20.31 -4.02
CA PRO A 290 8.49 20.19 -2.65
C PRO A 290 8.20 18.81 -2.10
N LEU A 291 9.21 18.17 -1.56
CA LEU A 291 9.08 16.93 -0.81
C LEU A 291 8.18 17.21 0.37
N ALA A 292 7.26 16.34 0.67
CA ALA A 292 6.38 16.51 1.80
C ALA A 292 6.01 15.17 2.42
N VAL A 293 6.02 15.14 3.73
CA VAL A 293 5.33 14.13 4.53
C VAL A 293 4.21 14.85 5.25
N TRP A 294 2.99 14.37 5.10
CA TRP A 294 1.84 14.88 5.81
C TRP A 294 1.32 13.87 6.80
N ARG A 295 0.93 14.35 7.95
CA ARG A 295 0.23 13.59 8.98
C ARG A 295 -1.20 14.11 9.12
N ILE A 296 -2.16 13.22 9.04
CA ILE A 296 -3.59 13.52 9.08
C ILE A 296 -4.20 12.71 10.21
N PRO A 297 -4.77 13.34 11.24
CA PRO A 297 -5.42 12.58 12.30
C PRO A 297 -6.66 11.85 11.76
N VAL A 298 -6.81 10.61 12.18
CA VAL A 298 -7.98 9.78 11.91
C VAL A 298 -8.81 9.75 13.18
N TYR A 299 -9.87 10.53 13.20
CA TYR A 299 -10.83 10.54 14.31
C TYR A 299 -11.87 9.42 14.12
N PHE A 300 -12.33 8.89 15.24
CA PHE A 300 -13.38 7.87 15.31
C PHE A 300 -14.77 8.47 15.31
#